data_93050689f557a2ecdbbd687ce917be36
#
_entry.id   93050689f557a2ecdbbd687ce917be36
#
_cell.length_a   1.000
_cell.length_b   1.000
_cell.length_c   1.000
_cell.angle_alpha   90.00
_cell.angle_beta   90.00
_cell.angle_gamma   90.00
#
_symmetry.space_group_name_H-M   'P 1'
#
loop_
_entity.id
_entity.type
_entity.pdbx_description
1 polymer ?
#
loop_
_entity_poly.entity_id
_entity_poly.type
_entity_poly.pdbx_seq_one_letter_code
_entity_poly.pdbx_strand_id
1 'polypeptide(L)'
;MLCLASGSLLAALPLTAFTLAWTHSIEKTRWEEDWQVRGRQLLPVAARIRGSGAGMEIPAGAALKDGVWHYVPTLPPQGGLLLRHSPYVAGYELCADGRCRPLADLLPGMAEISENAGGNAIIELKPCPEGKTP
;
A
#
# COMPACT_ATOMS: atom_id res chain seq x y z
N MET A 1 -4.66 -3.64 -14.59
CA MET A 1 -4.18 -2.32 -14.18
C MET A 1 -4.64 -1.99 -12.78
N LEU A 2 -3.85 -1.24 -12.06
CA LEU A 2 -4.17 -0.77 -10.71
C LEU A 2 -4.69 0.66 -10.79
N CYS A 3 -5.84 0.92 -10.19
CA CYS A 3 -6.42 2.25 -10.11
C CYS A 3 -6.31 2.81 -8.69
N LEU A 4 -5.95 4.10 -8.62
CA LEU A 4 -5.91 4.87 -7.38
C LEU A 4 -6.97 5.94 -7.45
N ALA A 5 -7.69 6.16 -6.35
CA ALA A 5 -8.72 7.18 -6.29
C ALA A 5 -8.75 7.85 -4.92
N SER A 6 -9.00 9.15 -4.90
CA SER A 6 -9.24 9.91 -3.68
C SER A 6 -10.10 11.13 -4.04
N GLY A 7 -11.32 11.17 -3.50
CA GLY A 7 -12.27 12.20 -3.90
C GLY A 7 -12.50 12.14 -5.41
N SER A 8 -12.28 13.25 -6.10
CA SER A 8 -12.42 13.34 -7.56
C SER A 8 -11.13 12.97 -8.31
N LEU A 9 -10.04 12.71 -7.59
CA LEU A 9 -8.76 12.36 -8.21
C LEU A 9 -8.76 10.89 -8.59
N LEU A 10 -8.21 10.60 -9.76
CA LEU A 10 -8.11 9.25 -10.28
C LEU A 10 -6.82 9.08 -11.05
N ALA A 11 -6.13 7.96 -10.83
CA ALA A 11 -4.94 7.59 -11.59
C ALA A 11 -5.01 6.10 -11.90
N ALA A 12 -4.47 5.71 -13.04
CA ALA A 12 -4.37 4.32 -13.46
C ALA A 12 -2.92 3.98 -13.75
N LEU A 13 -2.45 2.87 -13.21
CA LEU A 13 -1.08 2.41 -13.37
C LEU A 13 -1.08 1.06 -14.08
N PRO A 14 -0.19 0.86 -15.08
CA PRO A 14 -0.13 -0.40 -15.82
C PRO A 14 0.59 -1.49 -14.99
N LEU A 15 0.10 -1.78 -13.81
CA LEU A 15 0.70 -2.74 -12.89
C LEU A 15 -0.25 -3.92 -12.66
N THR A 16 0.33 -5.13 -12.66
CA THR A 16 -0.35 -6.35 -12.24
C THR A 16 0.19 -6.87 -10.91
N ALA A 17 1.27 -6.27 -10.42
CA ALA A 17 1.88 -6.58 -9.14
C ALA A 17 2.54 -5.33 -8.59
N PHE A 18 2.51 -5.17 -7.28
CA PHE A 18 3.12 -4.04 -6.60
C PHE A 18 3.43 -4.40 -5.15
N THR A 19 4.28 -3.60 -4.52
CA THR A 19 4.55 -3.70 -3.08
C THR A 19 4.04 -2.43 -2.42
N LEU A 20 3.26 -2.60 -1.38
CA LEU A 20 2.82 -1.51 -0.53
C LEU A 20 3.73 -1.48 0.69
N ALA A 21 4.32 -0.33 0.99
CA ALA A 21 5.26 -0.19 2.08
C ALA A 21 4.89 0.98 2.98
N TRP A 22 5.18 0.84 4.25
CA TRP A 22 5.00 1.94 5.22
C TRP A 22 5.95 1.73 6.39
N THR A 23 6.27 2.83 7.08
CA THR A 23 7.15 2.81 8.25
C THR A 23 6.34 3.17 9.48
N HIS A 24 6.46 2.36 10.52
CA HIS A 24 5.84 2.64 11.81
C HIS A 24 6.66 3.73 12.50
N SER A 25 6.06 4.88 12.79
CA SER A 25 6.78 6.08 13.22
C SER A 25 7.49 5.93 14.57
N ILE A 26 6.90 5.18 15.50
CA ILE A 26 7.46 5.03 16.85
C ILE A 26 8.55 3.96 16.86
N GLU A 27 8.30 2.82 16.27
CA GLU A 27 9.22 1.68 16.28
C GLU A 27 10.22 1.69 15.14
N LYS A 28 10.05 2.59 14.17
CA LYS A 28 10.88 2.72 12.96
C LYS A 28 11.00 1.40 12.21
N THR A 29 9.93 0.62 12.25
CA THR A 29 9.85 -0.67 11.57
C THR A 29 9.24 -0.46 10.21
N ARG A 30 9.87 -1.01 9.19
CA ARG A 30 9.33 -0.93 7.83
C ARG A 30 8.55 -2.18 7.51
N TRP A 31 7.31 -1.99 7.12
CA TRP A 31 6.40 -3.05 6.69
C TRP A 31 6.27 -3.01 5.18
N GLU A 32 6.30 -4.17 4.54
CA GLU A 32 6.16 -4.31 3.09
C GLU A 32 5.22 -5.47 2.81
N GLU A 33 4.25 -5.24 1.91
CA GLU A 33 3.31 -6.27 1.47
C GLU A 33 3.30 -6.33 -0.05
N ASP A 34 3.51 -7.53 -0.59
CA ASP A 34 3.45 -7.77 -2.02
C ASP A 34 2.03 -8.18 -2.40
N TRP A 35 1.47 -7.48 -3.37
CA TRP A 35 0.11 -7.68 -3.85
C TRP A 35 0.11 -7.98 -5.33
N GLN A 36 -0.89 -8.76 -5.76
CA GLN A 36 -1.15 -9.02 -7.18
C GLN A 36 -2.56 -8.57 -7.54
N VAL A 37 -2.69 -8.01 -8.73
CA VAL A 37 -3.99 -7.65 -9.31
C VAL A 37 -4.47 -8.86 -10.09
N ARG A 38 -5.57 -9.48 -9.65
CA ARG A 38 -6.15 -10.65 -10.31
C ARG A 38 -7.63 -10.43 -10.55
N GLY A 39 -7.99 -10.19 -11.82
CA GLY A 39 -9.37 -9.89 -12.16
C GLY A 39 -9.83 -8.63 -11.43
N ARG A 40 -10.84 -8.77 -10.61
CA ARG A 40 -11.43 -7.66 -9.84
C ARG A 40 -10.97 -7.64 -8.40
N GLN A 41 -9.90 -8.36 -8.08
CA GLN A 41 -9.44 -8.48 -6.70
C GLN A 41 -7.95 -8.19 -6.59
N LEU A 42 -7.56 -7.79 -5.37
CA LEU A 42 -6.17 -7.65 -4.95
C LEU A 42 -5.85 -8.81 -4.03
N LEU A 43 -4.79 -9.55 -4.34
CA LEU A 43 -4.38 -10.73 -3.61
C LEU A 43 -3.04 -10.49 -2.91
N PRO A 44 -2.99 -10.56 -1.55
CA PRO A 44 -1.71 -10.46 -0.85
C PRO A 44 -0.97 -11.79 -0.99
N VAL A 45 0.30 -11.73 -1.41
CA VAL A 45 1.08 -12.95 -1.70
C VAL A 45 2.30 -13.11 -0.80
N ALA A 46 2.83 -12.03 -0.25
CA ALA A 46 3.98 -12.08 0.63
C ALA A 46 4.05 -10.80 1.47
N ALA A 47 4.71 -10.87 2.60
CA ALA A 47 4.92 -9.70 3.43
C ALA A 47 6.25 -9.79 4.18
N ARG A 48 6.81 -8.64 4.53
CA ARG A 48 8.08 -8.54 5.23
C ARG A 48 7.99 -7.43 6.27
N ILE A 49 8.69 -7.67 7.41
CA ILE A 49 8.83 -6.66 8.46
C ILE A 49 10.33 -6.49 8.70
N ARG A 50 10.82 -5.28 8.48
CA ARG A 50 12.22 -4.91 8.67
C ARG A 50 12.37 -4.07 9.93
N GLY A 51 13.18 -4.55 10.87
CA GLY A 51 13.39 -3.86 12.14
C GLY A 51 13.69 -4.84 13.25
N SER A 52 13.87 -4.32 14.46
CA SER A 52 14.20 -5.14 15.62
C SER A 52 13.08 -6.10 16.04
N GLY A 53 11.86 -5.81 15.66
CA GLY A 53 10.72 -6.58 16.12
C GLY A 53 10.33 -6.31 17.57
N ALA A 54 11.04 -5.42 18.27
CA ALA A 54 10.75 -5.10 19.66
C ALA A 54 9.36 -4.45 19.77
N GLY A 55 8.53 -4.96 20.66
CA GLY A 55 7.18 -4.45 20.85
C GLY A 55 6.18 -4.86 19.79
N MET A 56 6.58 -5.70 18.84
CA MET A 56 5.69 -6.18 17.79
C MET A 56 5.26 -7.61 18.06
N GLU A 57 4.03 -7.90 17.70
CA GLU A 57 3.52 -9.26 17.65
C GLU A 57 3.87 -9.86 16.29
N ILE A 58 4.74 -10.87 16.30
CA ILE A 58 5.20 -11.50 15.06
C ILE A 58 4.12 -12.49 14.58
N PRO A 59 3.71 -12.42 13.31
CA PRO A 59 2.71 -13.34 12.78
C PRO A 59 3.15 -14.79 12.90
N ALA A 60 2.19 -15.68 13.18
CA ALA A 60 2.47 -17.10 13.26
C ALA A 60 3.02 -17.60 11.91
N GLY A 61 4.03 -18.43 11.96
CA GLY A 61 4.66 -18.98 10.77
C GLY A 61 5.68 -18.07 10.10
N ALA A 62 5.92 -16.87 10.65
CA ALA A 62 6.93 -15.98 10.10
C ALA A 62 8.33 -16.53 10.32
N ALA A 63 9.19 -16.39 9.31
CA ALA A 63 10.58 -16.80 9.36
C ALA A 63 11.50 -15.60 9.36
N LEU A 64 12.45 -15.58 10.29
CA LEU A 64 13.45 -14.52 10.36
C LEU A 64 14.63 -14.89 9.45
N LYS A 65 14.98 -13.99 8.53
CA LYS A 65 16.09 -14.17 7.61
C LYS A 65 16.79 -12.84 7.40
N ASP A 66 18.08 -12.78 7.74
CA ASP A 66 18.91 -11.58 7.60
C ASP A 66 18.30 -10.33 8.24
N GLY A 67 17.69 -10.49 9.43
CA GLY A 67 17.08 -9.38 10.15
C GLY A 67 15.69 -8.97 9.64
N VAL A 68 15.14 -9.74 8.72
CA VAL A 68 13.83 -9.44 8.12
C VAL A 68 12.88 -10.61 8.37
N TRP A 69 11.71 -10.31 8.92
CA TRP A 69 10.65 -11.30 9.10
C TRP A 69 9.89 -11.46 7.79
N HIS A 70 9.75 -12.71 7.32
CA HIS A 70 9.02 -13.05 6.09
C HIS A 70 7.82 -13.91 6.43
N TYR A 71 6.67 -13.58 5.86
CA TYR A 71 5.45 -14.38 6.05
C TYR A 71 4.52 -14.21 4.86
N VAL A 72 3.55 -15.13 4.76
CA VAL A 72 2.48 -15.04 3.78
C VAL A 72 1.22 -14.59 4.52
N PRO A 73 0.63 -13.44 4.17
CA PRO A 73 -0.59 -13.00 4.82
C PRO A 73 -1.72 -14.00 4.64
N THR A 74 -2.52 -14.19 5.70
CA THR A 74 -3.69 -15.04 5.64
C THR A 74 -4.95 -14.30 5.21
N LEU A 75 -4.81 -13.01 4.91
CA LEU A 75 -5.91 -12.17 4.48
C LEU A 75 -6.48 -12.67 3.15
N PRO A 76 -7.82 -12.80 3.04
CA PRO A 76 -8.43 -13.20 1.78
C PRO A 76 -8.29 -12.12 0.71
N PRO A 77 -8.55 -12.45 -0.58
CA PRO A 77 -8.53 -11.45 -1.63
C PRO A 77 -9.45 -10.28 -1.30
N GLN A 78 -9.03 -9.06 -1.67
CA GLN A 78 -9.73 -7.82 -1.39
C GLN A 78 -10.22 -7.17 -2.67
N GLY A 79 -11.42 -6.61 -2.65
CA GLY A 79 -11.93 -5.83 -3.78
C GLY A 79 -11.24 -4.49 -3.92
N GLY A 80 -10.64 -4.00 -2.86
CA GLY A 80 -9.89 -2.76 -2.83
C GLY A 80 -9.29 -2.54 -1.46
N LEU A 81 -8.36 -1.60 -1.37
CA LEU A 81 -7.73 -1.20 -0.12
C LEU A 81 -8.02 0.28 0.12
N LEU A 82 -8.41 0.61 1.34
CA LEU A 82 -8.63 2.00 1.75
C LEU A 82 -7.49 2.40 2.67
N LEU A 83 -6.67 3.33 2.22
CA LEU A 83 -5.47 3.75 2.94
C LEU A 83 -5.61 5.19 3.39
N ARG A 84 -5.39 5.43 4.67
CA ARG A 84 -5.45 6.78 5.21
C ARG A 84 -4.17 7.53 4.87
N HIS A 85 -4.32 8.77 4.39
CA HIS A 85 -3.21 9.64 4.08
C HIS A 85 -3.29 10.91 4.93
N SER A 86 -2.16 11.31 5.53
CA SER A 86 -2.04 12.54 6.28
C SER A 86 -0.72 13.21 5.92
N PRO A 87 -0.68 14.55 5.76
CA PRO A 87 0.58 15.25 5.50
C PRO A 87 1.50 15.32 6.72
N TYR A 88 1.01 14.94 7.90
CA TYR A 88 1.76 15.08 9.16
C TYR A 88 2.59 13.87 9.53
N VAL A 89 2.38 12.74 8.87
CA VAL A 89 3.13 11.51 9.11
C VAL A 89 3.58 10.92 7.79
N ALA A 90 4.64 10.09 7.84
CA ALA A 90 5.09 9.36 6.67
C ALA A 90 3.95 8.48 6.17
N GLY A 91 3.61 8.62 4.90
CA GLY A 91 2.52 7.88 4.30
C GLY A 91 2.98 6.56 3.71
N TYR A 92 2.08 5.93 2.98
CA TYR A 92 2.38 4.72 2.25
C TYR A 92 3.24 5.02 1.03
N GLU A 93 4.08 4.05 0.68
CA GLU A 93 4.83 4.05 -0.57
C GLU A 93 4.35 2.90 -1.43
N LEU A 94 4.32 3.12 -2.74
CA LEU A 94 4.06 2.06 -3.71
C LEU A 94 5.37 1.75 -4.43
N CYS A 95 5.76 0.49 -4.38
CA CYS A 95 6.99 0.02 -5.00
C CYS A 95 6.66 -0.91 -6.17
N ALA A 96 7.29 -0.67 -7.30
CA ALA A 96 7.17 -1.49 -8.50
C ALA A 96 8.42 -1.30 -9.35
N ASP A 97 8.83 -2.34 -10.04
CA ASP A 97 9.99 -2.31 -10.94
C ASP A 97 11.25 -1.76 -10.26
N GLY A 98 11.47 -2.12 -8.99
CA GLY A 98 12.64 -1.73 -8.23
C GLY A 98 12.63 -0.30 -7.70
N ARG A 99 11.51 0.41 -7.80
CA ARG A 99 11.39 1.81 -7.37
C ARG A 99 10.22 1.97 -6.41
N CYS A 100 10.45 2.72 -5.32
CA CYS A 100 9.41 3.09 -4.37
C CYS A 100 9.11 4.58 -4.49
N ARG A 101 7.82 4.93 -4.49
CA ARG A 101 7.35 6.31 -4.59
C ARG A 101 6.27 6.55 -3.55
N PRO A 102 6.23 7.72 -2.92
CA PRO A 102 5.11 8.06 -2.06
C PRO A 102 3.79 7.89 -2.81
N LEU A 103 2.84 7.22 -2.20
CA LEU A 103 1.55 6.94 -2.83
C LEU A 103 0.85 8.23 -3.27
N ALA A 104 0.94 9.27 -2.45
CA ALA A 104 0.33 10.56 -2.76
C ALA A 104 0.90 11.22 -4.00
N ASP A 105 2.17 10.94 -4.34
CA ASP A 105 2.80 11.51 -5.54
C ASP A 105 2.22 10.92 -6.83
N LEU A 106 1.54 9.79 -6.73
CA LEU A 106 0.90 9.14 -7.87
C LEU A 106 -0.50 9.69 -8.16
N LEU A 107 -1.00 10.56 -7.29
CA LEU A 107 -2.29 11.25 -7.46
C LEU A 107 -2.06 12.77 -7.41
N PRO A 108 -1.79 13.41 -8.55
CA PRO A 108 -1.65 14.87 -8.58
C PRO A 108 -2.89 15.56 -7.98
N GLY A 109 -2.67 16.53 -7.13
CA GLY A 109 -3.75 17.21 -6.42
C GLY A 109 -4.04 16.68 -5.02
N MET A 110 -3.32 15.65 -4.58
CA MET A 110 -3.55 15.02 -3.26
C MET A 110 -3.36 16.01 -2.10
N ALA A 111 -2.47 17.00 -2.23
CA ALA A 111 -2.25 17.99 -1.19
C ALA A 111 -3.53 18.79 -0.89
N GLU A 112 -4.25 19.21 -1.93
CA GLU A 112 -5.51 19.94 -1.78
C GLU A 112 -6.60 19.08 -1.15
N ILE A 113 -6.71 17.83 -1.58
CA ILE A 113 -7.68 16.87 -1.01
C ILE A 113 -7.39 16.68 0.49
N SER A 114 -6.15 16.47 0.84
CA SER A 114 -5.73 16.26 2.22
C SER A 114 -6.01 17.49 3.08
N GLU A 115 -5.71 18.68 2.58
CA GLU A 115 -5.96 19.94 3.27
C GLU A 115 -7.45 20.16 3.52
N ASN A 116 -8.29 19.93 2.51
CA ASN A 116 -9.74 20.08 2.63
C ASN A 116 -10.36 19.05 3.59
N ALA A 117 -9.72 17.92 3.76
CA ALA A 117 -10.17 16.89 4.68
C ALA A 117 -9.59 17.05 6.09
N GLY A 118 -9.00 18.21 6.41
CA GLY A 118 -8.44 18.47 7.73
C GLY A 118 -7.19 17.64 8.01
N GLY A 119 -6.44 17.28 6.98
CA GLY A 119 -5.26 16.44 7.11
C GLY A 119 -5.55 14.94 7.07
N ASN A 120 -6.80 14.54 6.86
CA ASN A 120 -7.20 13.14 6.76
C ASN A 120 -7.87 12.90 5.41
N ALA A 121 -7.22 12.13 4.57
CA ALA A 121 -7.78 11.73 3.29
C ALA A 121 -7.69 10.21 3.15
N ILE A 122 -8.53 9.64 2.30
CA ILE A 122 -8.51 8.21 2.00
C ILE A 122 -8.08 8.04 0.54
N ILE A 123 -7.09 7.20 0.32
CA ILE A 123 -6.68 6.78 -1.02
C ILE A 123 -7.15 5.34 -1.19
N GLU A 124 -7.94 5.10 -2.21
CA GLU A 124 -8.40 3.77 -2.55
C GLU A 124 -7.50 3.17 -3.63
N LEU A 125 -7.05 1.93 -3.40
CA LEU A 125 -6.35 1.11 -4.38
C LEU A 125 -7.29 -0.02 -4.79
N LYS A 126 -7.50 -0.19 -6.09
CA LYS A 126 -8.36 -1.26 -6.59
C LYS A 126 -7.97 -1.64 -8.02
N PRO A 127 -8.34 -2.85 -8.46
CA PRO A 127 -8.22 -3.17 -9.89
C PRO A 127 -9.05 -2.17 -10.68
N CYS A 128 -8.52 -1.75 -11.83
CA CYS A 128 -9.29 -0.87 -12.70
C CYS A 128 -10.49 -1.61 -13.27
N PRO A 129 -11.65 -0.92 -13.46
CA PRO A 129 -12.81 -1.57 -14.03
C PRO A 129 -12.50 -2.12 -15.42
N GLU A 130 -12.94 -3.37 -15.68
CA GLU A 130 -12.78 -3.99 -16.99
C GLU A 130 -13.73 -3.37 -18.00
N GLY A 131 -13.30 -3.35 -19.26
CA GLY A 131 -14.13 -2.87 -20.36
C GLY A 131 -14.32 -1.38 -20.43
N LYS A 132 -13.74 -0.62 -19.49
CA LYS A 132 -13.71 0.83 -19.55
C LYS A 132 -12.32 1.26 -19.95
N THR A 133 -12.12 1.43 -21.22
CA THR A 133 -10.95 2.15 -21.67
C THR A 133 -11.09 3.60 -21.27
N PRO A 134 -10.08 4.15 -20.66
CA PRO A 134 -10.07 5.59 -20.38
C PRO A 134 -10.10 6.38 -21.68
#